data_97aa3f406a5861802bdef281a65324a8
#
_entry.id   97aa3f406a5861802bdef281a65324a8
#
_cell.length_a   1.000
_cell.length_b   1.000
_cell.length_c   1.000
_cell.angle_alpha   90.00
_cell.angle_beta   90.00
_cell.angle_gamma   90.00
#
_symmetry.space_group_name_H-M   'P 1'
#
loop_
_entity.id
_entity.type
_entity.pdbx_description
1 polymer ?
#
loop_
_entity_poly.entity_id
_entity_poly.type
_entity_poly.pdbx_seq_one_letter_code
_entity_poly.pdbx_strand_id
1 'polypeptide(L)'
;MWDIDFNRLRDVFVYDPQAPMIFSSGIFLWLFAAFILVYLLLQHRLTARLLFVTAFSYYFYYKSSGTYFFLLALVTVSDFFIARFMAGTSVGWKRKASVVLSLAINLGLLAYFKYTNFLGDVFASLLGGTFHHYDIFLPVGISFFTFQSLSYTIDVYRKDITPLTNLLDYAFYVSFFPQLGAGPIVRARDFIPQIRRPLFVSHEMFGRGIFLIASGLFKKAIISDYISVNFVERIFDNPTLYSGVENLMGVYGYALQIYCDFSGYSDMAIGIALLLGFHFNKNFDSPYKSASITEFWRRWHISLSSWLKDYLYISLGGNRKGKIRQYANLVITMFLGGLWHGASWNFVVWGLFHGIALAAHKFWMTLTGRKKGEESHGIRRFFGILITFHFVCFCWIFFRNADFSTSLDMIKQICTTFRPQLFPQLIAGYWEVFVLMALGFFLHFCPDRWENACCKTVTRLPLMGKAVLMLALIYLVIQMKSTEIQPFIYFQF
;
A
#
# COMPACT_ATOMS: atom_id res chain seq x y z
N MET A 1 -7.79 25.19 -38.34
CA MET A 1 -8.21 25.71 -37.02
C MET A 1 -8.57 24.49 -36.19
N TRP A 2 -7.87 24.24 -35.12
CA TRP A 2 -8.13 23.04 -34.26
C TRP A 2 -9.41 23.37 -33.48
N ASP A 3 -10.54 22.73 -33.81
CA ASP A 3 -11.75 22.83 -32.99
C ASP A 3 -11.46 22.11 -31.66
N ILE A 4 -11.11 22.91 -30.65
CA ILE A 4 -10.94 22.37 -29.28
C ILE A 4 -12.35 22.13 -28.74
N ASP A 5 -12.73 20.89 -28.65
CA ASP A 5 -13.97 20.46 -27.99
C ASP A 5 -13.87 20.71 -26.47
N PHE A 6 -14.38 21.86 -26.05
CA PHE A 6 -14.40 22.28 -24.65
C PHE A 6 -15.15 21.30 -23.74
N ASN A 7 -16.11 20.53 -24.28
CA ASN A 7 -16.80 19.50 -23.47
C ASN A 7 -15.87 18.34 -23.16
N ARG A 8 -15.13 17.85 -24.15
CA ARG A 8 -14.09 16.82 -23.92
C ARG A 8 -13.01 17.31 -22.96
N LEU A 9 -12.61 18.59 -23.09
CA LEU A 9 -11.63 19.13 -22.16
C LEU A 9 -12.18 19.19 -20.73
N ARG A 10 -13.43 19.62 -20.55
CA ARG A 10 -14.10 19.60 -19.22
C ARG A 10 -14.16 18.19 -18.64
N ASP A 11 -14.53 17.20 -19.44
CA ASP A 11 -14.70 15.81 -18.99
C ASP A 11 -13.39 15.19 -18.51
N VAL A 12 -12.25 15.62 -19.04
CA VAL A 12 -10.92 15.24 -18.52
C VAL A 12 -10.73 15.66 -17.04
N PHE A 13 -11.31 16.80 -16.64
CA PHE A 13 -11.14 17.34 -15.27
C PHE A 13 -12.22 16.88 -14.28
N VAL A 14 -13.33 16.31 -14.76
CA VAL A 14 -14.40 15.76 -13.92
C VAL A 14 -14.06 14.33 -13.48
N TYR A 15 -14.59 13.91 -12.33
CA TYR A 15 -14.44 12.54 -11.83
C TYR A 15 -15.09 11.55 -12.80
N ASP A 16 -14.33 10.49 -13.10
CA ASP A 16 -14.80 9.33 -13.86
C ASP A 16 -14.48 8.06 -13.04
N PRO A 17 -15.51 7.30 -12.61
CA PRO A 17 -15.32 6.06 -11.86
C PRO A 17 -14.51 5.00 -12.62
N GLN A 18 -14.56 4.98 -13.96
CA GLN A 18 -13.84 4.01 -14.78
C GLN A 18 -12.38 4.42 -15.03
N ALA A 19 -12.03 5.69 -14.81
CA ALA A 19 -10.69 6.22 -15.03
C ALA A 19 -10.18 7.04 -13.82
N PRO A 20 -10.05 6.40 -12.62
CA PRO A 20 -9.54 7.09 -11.45
C PRO A 20 -8.11 7.57 -11.67
N MET A 21 -7.78 8.76 -11.15
CA MET A 21 -6.44 9.31 -11.30
C MET A 21 -5.45 8.58 -10.38
N ILE A 22 -4.46 7.94 -10.98
CA ILE A 22 -3.33 7.28 -10.31
C ILE A 22 -2.01 7.82 -10.85
N PHE A 23 -0.88 7.58 -10.15
CA PHE A 23 0.43 8.13 -10.55
C PHE A 23 0.94 7.64 -11.91
N SER A 24 0.50 6.47 -12.38
CA SER A 24 0.83 5.92 -13.70
C SER A 24 -0.12 6.38 -14.82
N SER A 25 -1.16 7.18 -14.51
CA SER A 25 -2.08 7.69 -15.53
C SER A 25 -1.48 8.88 -16.31
N GLY A 26 -1.75 8.92 -17.61
CA GLY A 26 -1.26 10.03 -18.45
C GLY A 26 -1.74 11.41 -17.98
N ILE A 27 -3.00 11.50 -17.50
CA ILE A 27 -3.54 12.76 -16.95
C ILE A 27 -2.75 13.23 -15.73
N PHE A 28 -2.34 12.31 -14.86
CA PHE A 28 -1.53 12.67 -13.68
C PHE A 28 -0.18 13.26 -14.12
N LEU A 29 0.49 12.67 -15.10
CA LEU A 29 1.80 13.15 -15.56
C LEU A 29 1.72 14.61 -16.08
N TRP A 30 0.69 14.95 -16.87
CA TRP A 30 0.47 16.31 -17.35
C TRP A 30 0.12 17.28 -16.23
N LEU A 31 -0.80 16.89 -15.35
CA LEU A 31 -1.18 17.72 -14.21
C LEU A 31 -0.02 17.89 -13.22
N PHE A 32 0.80 16.88 -13.02
CA PHE A 32 1.97 16.98 -12.16
C PHE A 32 3.05 17.89 -12.75
N ALA A 33 3.25 17.87 -14.07
CA ALA A 33 4.16 18.81 -14.73
C ALA A 33 3.68 20.26 -14.53
N ALA A 34 2.39 20.55 -14.74
CA ALA A 34 1.81 21.86 -14.48
C ALA A 34 1.88 22.24 -12.98
N PHE A 35 1.59 21.26 -12.09
CA PHE A 35 1.70 21.44 -10.64
C PHE A 35 3.11 21.85 -10.20
N ILE A 36 4.16 21.18 -10.71
CA ILE A 36 5.56 21.52 -10.38
C ILE A 36 5.90 22.94 -10.79
N LEU A 37 5.45 23.41 -11.95
CA LEU A 37 5.68 24.80 -12.38
C LEU A 37 5.10 25.80 -11.38
N VAL A 38 3.84 25.63 -10.99
CA VAL A 38 3.18 26.52 -10.01
C VAL A 38 3.83 26.37 -8.63
N TYR A 39 4.18 25.14 -8.22
CA TYR A 39 4.84 24.87 -6.95
C TYR A 39 6.18 25.62 -6.83
N LEU A 40 6.99 25.63 -7.89
CA LEU A 40 8.25 26.36 -7.95
C LEU A 40 8.05 27.89 -7.92
N LEU A 41 7.01 28.41 -8.58
CA LEU A 41 6.66 29.85 -8.50
C LEU A 41 6.29 30.26 -7.06
N LEU A 42 5.71 29.35 -6.29
CA LEU A 42 5.31 29.57 -4.90
C LEU A 42 6.40 29.23 -3.87
N GLN A 43 7.63 28.89 -4.30
CA GLN A 43 8.70 28.40 -3.40
C GLN A 43 9.01 29.34 -2.22
N HIS A 44 8.90 30.67 -2.41
CA HIS A 44 9.17 31.68 -1.38
C HIS A 44 7.93 32.08 -0.56
N ARG A 45 6.72 31.57 -0.91
CA ARG A 45 5.45 31.94 -0.27
C ARG A 45 4.85 30.72 0.44
N LEU A 46 5.35 30.44 1.66
CA LEU A 46 5.00 29.21 2.40
C LEU A 46 3.47 28.96 2.47
N THR A 47 2.68 29.92 2.94
CA THR A 47 1.23 29.73 3.10
C THR A 47 0.53 29.46 1.77
N ALA A 48 0.88 30.22 0.70
CA ALA A 48 0.32 30.00 -0.62
C ALA A 48 0.70 28.62 -1.19
N ARG A 49 1.95 28.18 -0.95
CA ARG A 49 2.42 26.86 -1.33
C ARG A 49 1.64 25.75 -0.61
N LEU A 50 1.44 25.87 0.71
CA LEU A 50 0.66 24.91 1.49
C LEU A 50 -0.80 24.85 1.04
N LEU A 51 -1.43 26.00 0.80
CA LEU A 51 -2.80 26.07 0.25
C LEU A 51 -2.91 25.42 -1.13
N PHE A 52 -1.97 25.72 -2.02
CA PHE A 52 -1.94 25.17 -3.38
C PHE A 52 -1.80 23.64 -3.36
N VAL A 53 -0.84 23.11 -2.58
CA VAL A 53 -0.62 21.66 -2.47
C VAL A 53 -1.81 20.98 -1.81
N THR A 54 -2.41 21.59 -0.78
CA THR A 54 -3.63 21.04 -0.13
C THR A 54 -4.79 21.02 -1.12
N ALA A 55 -5.03 22.09 -1.85
CA ALA A 55 -6.08 22.17 -2.85
C ALA A 55 -5.88 21.12 -3.96
N PHE A 56 -4.66 20.98 -4.47
CA PHE A 56 -4.31 19.94 -5.45
C PHE A 56 -4.52 18.55 -4.89
N SER A 57 -4.19 18.31 -3.61
CA SER A 57 -4.38 17.02 -2.94
C SER A 57 -5.86 16.64 -2.83
N TYR A 58 -6.72 17.59 -2.48
CA TYR A 58 -8.18 17.38 -2.49
C TYR A 58 -8.73 17.17 -3.90
N TYR A 59 -8.19 17.86 -4.91
CA TYR A 59 -8.54 17.64 -6.31
C TYR A 59 -8.08 16.25 -6.78
N PHE A 60 -6.86 15.83 -6.45
CA PHE A 60 -6.36 14.48 -6.71
C PHE A 60 -7.30 13.42 -6.13
N TYR A 61 -7.73 13.63 -4.88
CA TYR A 61 -8.66 12.73 -4.22
C TYR A 61 -10.06 12.75 -4.86
N TYR A 62 -10.56 13.93 -5.26
CA TYR A 62 -11.78 14.04 -6.03
C TYR A 62 -11.71 13.24 -7.35
N LYS A 63 -10.62 13.33 -8.08
CA LYS A 63 -10.40 12.56 -9.32
C LYS A 63 -10.26 11.05 -9.08
N SER A 64 -10.02 10.61 -7.86
CA SER A 64 -9.90 9.20 -7.47
C SER A 64 -11.17 8.63 -6.83
N SER A 65 -11.99 9.46 -6.15
CA SER A 65 -13.12 9.01 -5.33
C SER A 65 -14.37 9.90 -5.41
N GLY A 66 -14.43 10.84 -6.35
CA GLY A 66 -15.59 11.72 -6.54
C GLY A 66 -15.88 12.56 -5.30
N THR A 67 -17.17 12.69 -4.98
CA THR A 67 -17.65 13.51 -3.85
C THR A 67 -17.20 13.02 -2.48
N TYR A 68 -16.64 11.83 -2.39
CA TYR A 68 -16.15 11.28 -1.09
C TYR A 68 -14.95 12.05 -0.52
N PHE A 69 -14.39 13.03 -1.24
CA PHE A 69 -13.41 13.96 -0.65
C PHE A 69 -13.99 14.73 0.56
N PHE A 70 -15.30 14.85 0.69
CA PHE A 70 -15.93 15.41 1.88
C PHE A 70 -15.69 14.55 3.15
N LEU A 71 -15.53 13.22 3.01
CA LEU A 71 -15.16 12.36 4.15
C LEU A 71 -13.75 12.68 4.66
N LEU A 72 -12.82 12.88 3.72
CA LEU A 72 -11.46 13.32 4.06
C LEU A 72 -11.48 14.68 4.79
N ALA A 73 -12.29 15.63 4.31
CA ALA A 73 -12.49 16.92 4.97
C ALA A 73 -13.10 16.77 6.36
N LEU A 74 -14.14 15.92 6.50
CA LEU A 74 -14.80 15.64 7.79
C LEU A 74 -13.80 15.09 8.81
N VAL A 75 -13.03 14.05 8.44
CA VAL A 75 -12.01 13.47 9.32
C VAL A 75 -10.94 14.50 9.67
N THR A 76 -10.50 15.28 8.70
CA THR A 76 -9.51 16.35 8.91
C THR A 76 -9.99 17.38 9.94
N VAL A 77 -11.20 17.88 9.77
CA VAL A 77 -11.74 18.91 10.67
C VAL A 77 -12.04 18.33 12.05
N SER A 78 -12.70 17.16 12.12
CA SER A 78 -13.07 16.55 13.39
C SER A 78 -11.84 16.20 14.25
N ASP A 79 -10.84 15.52 13.70
CA ASP A 79 -9.68 15.12 14.48
C ASP A 79 -8.76 16.30 14.84
N PHE A 80 -8.68 17.34 14.02
CA PHE A 80 -8.00 18.56 14.40
C PHE A 80 -8.60 19.19 15.68
N PHE A 81 -9.93 19.37 15.73
CA PHE A 81 -10.57 19.97 16.90
C PHE A 81 -10.58 19.03 18.11
N ILE A 82 -10.78 17.73 17.90
CA ILE A 82 -10.69 16.71 18.96
C ILE A 82 -9.30 16.73 19.61
N ALA A 83 -8.22 16.73 18.83
CA ALA A 83 -6.86 16.75 19.34
C ALA A 83 -6.56 18.04 20.11
N ARG A 84 -7.01 19.19 19.62
CA ARG A 84 -6.87 20.48 20.33
C ARG A 84 -7.63 20.51 21.64
N PHE A 85 -8.89 20.10 21.64
CA PHE A 85 -9.69 20.01 22.85
C PHE A 85 -9.05 19.07 23.88
N MET A 86 -8.59 17.90 23.43
CA MET A 86 -7.93 16.91 24.28
C MET A 86 -6.64 17.45 24.92
N ALA A 87 -5.87 18.24 24.21
CA ALA A 87 -4.64 18.84 24.74
C ALA A 87 -4.90 20.00 25.71
N GLY A 88 -6.00 20.74 25.50
CA GLY A 88 -6.41 21.86 26.37
C GLY A 88 -7.03 21.43 27.70
N THR A 89 -7.34 20.13 27.90
CA THR A 89 -7.93 19.64 29.14
C THR A 89 -6.97 18.80 29.97
N SER A 90 -6.92 19.05 31.29
CA SER A 90 -6.22 18.20 32.26
C SER A 90 -7.07 17.03 32.78
N VAL A 91 -8.38 17.04 32.53
CA VAL A 91 -9.32 16.05 33.04
C VAL A 91 -9.18 14.73 32.32
N GLY A 92 -8.74 13.69 33.01
CA GLY A 92 -8.39 12.39 32.42
C GLY A 92 -9.52 11.71 31.63
N TRP A 93 -10.76 11.73 32.14
CA TRP A 93 -11.91 11.15 31.46
C TRP A 93 -12.25 11.90 30.15
N LYS A 94 -12.16 13.23 30.13
CA LYS A 94 -12.37 14.05 28.90
C LYS A 94 -11.36 13.72 27.83
N ARG A 95 -10.08 13.52 28.21
CA ARG A 95 -9.03 13.08 27.28
C ARG A 95 -9.35 11.69 26.68
N LYS A 96 -9.77 10.73 27.52
CA LYS A 96 -10.21 9.40 27.07
C LYS A 96 -11.41 9.49 26.12
N ALA A 97 -12.43 10.26 26.49
CA ALA A 97 -13.63 10.46 25.67
C ALA A 97 -13.27 11.05 24.29
N SER A 98 -12.32 11.99 24.23
CA SER A 98 -11.84 12.56 22.97
C SER A 98 -11.22 11.49 22.05
N VAL A 99 -10.37 10.61 22.59
CA VAL A 99 -9.79 9.48 21.79
C VAL A 99 -10.89 8.53 21.33
N VAL A 100 -11.84 8.18 22.22
CA VAL A 100 -12.98 7.30 21.86
C VAL A 100 -13.83 7.94 20.77
N LEU A 101 -14.06 9.25 20.82
CA LEU A 101 -14.80 9.97 19.79
C LEU A 101 -14.06 9.93 18.43
N SER A 102 -12.76 10.20 18.41
CA SER A 102 -11.94 10.08 17.19
C SER A 102 -11.96 8.65 16.63
N LEU A 103 -11.80 7.64 17.49
CA LEU A 103 -11.92 6.23 17.10
C LEU A 103 -13.31 5.92 16.54
N ALA A 104 -14.38 6.41 17.17
CA ALA A 104 -15.76 6.18 16.73
C ALA A 104 -16.03 6.80 15.36
N ILE A 105 -15.55 8.02 15.10
CA ILE A 105 -15.69 8.68 13.79
C ILE A 105 -14.89 7.89 12.72
N ASN A 106 -13.61 7.69 12.94
CA ASN A 106 -12.72 7.09 11.95
C ASN A 106 -13.05 5.61 11.67
N LEU A 107 -13.18 4.80 12.73
CA LEU A 107 -13.51 3.39 12.59
C LEU A 107 -14.99 3.18 12.24
N GLY A 108 -15.89 4.09 12.64
CA GLY A 108 -17.29 4.06 12.25
C GLY A 108 -17.48 4.29 10.76
N LEU A 109 -16.79 5.28 10.19
CA LEU A 109 -16.76 5.48 8.73
C LEU A 109 -16.18 4.25 8.02
N LEU A 110 -15.05 3.74 8.49
CA LEU A 110 -14.46 2.53 7.92
C LEU A 110 -15.39 1.32 8.04
N ALA A 111 -16.09 1.16 9.17
CA ALA A 111 -17.05 0.09 9.39
C ALA A 111 -18.22 0.20 8.42
N TYR A 112 -18.78 1.38 8.24
CA TYR A 112 -19.89 1.59 7.33
C TYR A 112 -19.50 1.28 5.87
N PHE A 113 -18.43 1.88 5.37
CA PHE A 113 -18.08 1.73 3.95
C PHE A 113 -17.50 0.36 3.59
N LYS A 114 -16.81 -0.30 4.52
CA LYS A 114 -16.09 -1.54 4.23
C LYS A 114 -16.77 -2.79 4.80
N TYR A 115 -17.40 -2.73 5.96
CA TYR A 115 -17.82 -3.94 6.67
C TYR A 115 -19.33 -4.15 6.74
N THR A 116 -20.17 -3.19 6.31
CA THR A 116 -21.63 -3.30 6.41
C THR A 116 -22.17 -4.56 5.78
N ASN A 117 -21.82 -4.85 4.54
CA ASN A 117 -22.32 -6.04 3.83
C ASN A 117 -21.78 -7.33 4.45
N PHE A 118 -20.49 -7.40 4.73
CA PHE A 118 -19.87 -8.58 5.33
C PHE A 118 -20.44 -8.91 6.71
N LEU A 119 -20.61 -7.91 7.58
CA LEU A 119 -21.21 -8.13 8.90
C LEU A 119 -22.70 -8.47 8.77
N GLY A 120 -23.41 -7.86 7.81
CA GLY A 120 -24.79 -8.21 7.49
C GLY A 120 -24.95 -9.69 7.13
N ASP A 121 -24.09 -10.22 6.26
CA ASP A 121 -24.07 -11.64 5.91
C ASP A 121 -23.77 -12.55 7.10
N VAL A 122 -22.76 -12.18 7.92
CA VAL A 122 -22.41 -12.94 9.12
C VAL A 122 -23.57 -13.01 10.10
N PHE A 123 -24.22 -11.88 10.38
CA PHE A 123 -25.36 -11.84 11.31
C PHE A 123 -26.59 -12.57 10.73
N ALA A 124 -26.89 -12.37 9.46
CA ALA A 124 -28.01 -13.06 8.81
C ALA A 124 -27.81 -14.60 8.83
N SER A 125 -26.60 -15.07 8.51
CA SER A 125 -26.26 -16.50 8.58
C SER A 125 -26.43 -17.08 9.98
N LEU A 126 -26.01 -16.35 11.02
CA LEU A 126 -26.16 -16.76 12.42
C LEU A 126 -27.63 -16.83 12.87
N LEU A 127 -28.50 -16.00 12.29
CA LEU A 127 -29.93 -15.95 12.61
C LEU A 127 -30.77 -16.82 11.66
N GLY A 128 -30.17 -17.55 10.73
CA GLY A 128 -30.85 -18.41 9.74
C GLY A 128 -31.59 -17.63 8.65
N GLY A 129 -31.19 -16.37 8.40
CA GLY A 129 -31.76 -15.49 7.38
C GLY A 129 -30.80 -15.19 6.22
N THR A 130 -31.22 -14.31 5.32
CA THR A 130 -30.41 -13.74 4.23
C THR A 130 -30.31 -12.23 4.41
N PHE A 131 -29.16 -11.66 4.04
CA PHE A 131 -28.93 -10.21 4.07
C PHE A 131 -29.01 -9.65 2.66
N HIS A 132 -29.66 -8.51 2.49
CA HIS A 132 -29.68 -7.80 1.23
C HIS A 132 -28.52 -6.81 1.18
N HIS A 133 -27.60 -7.00 0.22
CA HIS A 133 -26.42 -6.13 0.10
C HIS A 133 -26.82 -4.71 -0.31
N TYR A 134 -26.20 -3.74 0.32
CA TYR A 134 -26.27 -2.34 -0.08
C TYR A 134 -25.21 -2.06 -1.16
N ASP A 135 -25.56 -1.20 -2.11
CA ASP A 135 -24.60 -0.67 -3.09
C ASP A 135 -23.77 0.46 -2.43
N ILE A 136 -22.71 0.05 -1.74
CA ILE A 136 -21.83 0.96 -1.02
C ILE A 136 -20.52 1.07 -1.78
N PHE A 137 -20.28 2.24 -2.42
CA PHE A 137 -18.99 2.52 -3.02
C PHE A 137 -17.92 2.71 -1.95
N LEU A 138 -16.81 1.96 -2.04
CA LEU A 138 -15.68 2.08 -1.10
C LEU A 138 -14.74 3.21 -1.54
N PRO A 139 -14.65 4.34 -0.79
CA PRO A 139 -13.77 5.45 -1.17
C PRO A 139 -12.31 5.03 -1.14
N VAL A 140 -11.58 5.36 -2.21
CA VAL A 140 -10.15 5.06 -2.34
C VAL A 140 -9.37 5.66 -1.16
N GLY A 141 -8.50 4.84 -0.56
CA GLY A 141 -7.61 5.31 0.51
C GLY A 141 -8.26 5.56 1.87
N ILE A 142 -9.58 5.26 2.07
CA ILE A 142 -10.26 5.46 3.36
C ILE A 142 -9.50 4.75 4.50
N SER A 143 -9.00 3.56 4.27
CA SER A 143 -8.23 2.79 5.25
C SER A 143 -6.88 3.46 5.61
N PHE A 144 -6.26 4.15 4.64
CA PHE A 144 -4.96 4.80 4.83
C PHE A 144 -5.08 6.11 5.62
N PHE A 145 -5.96 7.03 5.20
CA PHE A 145 -6.11 8.29 5.92
C PHE A 145 -6.75 8.10 7.30
N THR A 146 -7.60 7.08 7.50
CA THR A 146 -8.10 6.67 8.82
C THR A 146 -6.93 6.32 9.76
N PHE A 147 -6.01 5.47 9.34
CA PHE A 147 -4.87 5.10 10.16
C PHE A 147 -3.91 6.27 10.40
N GLN A 148 -3.74 7.13 9.42
CA GLN A 148 -2.92 8.33 9.55
C GLN A 148 -3.51 9.31 10.56
N SER A 149 -4.80 9.60 10.48
CA SER A 149 -5.51 10.50 11.38
C SER A 149 -5.58 9.93 12.81
N LEU A 150 -5.90 8.64 12.96
CA LEU A 150 -5.88 7.96 14.25
C LEU A 150 -4.49 7.99 14.91
N SER A 151 -3.42 7.81 14.12
CA SER A 151 -2.07 7.88 14.67
C SER A 151 -1.77 9.25 15.30
N TYR A 152 -2.19 10.33 14.63
CA TYR A 152 -2.03 11.69 15.17
C TYR A 152 -2.80 11.88 16.48
N THR A 153 -4.08 11.52 16.52
CA THR A 153 -4.91 11.68 17.71
C THR A 153 -4.39 10.84 18.88
N ILE A 154 -3.94 9.61 18.64
CA ILE A 154 -3.35 8.74 19.66
C ILE A 154 -2.00 9.29 20.15
N ASP A 155 -1.13 9.80 19.26
CA ASP A 155 0.15 10.37 19.65
C ASP A 155 -0.04 11.65 20.50
N VAL A 156 -1.04 12.48 20.20
CA VAL A 156 -1.41 13.63 21.05
C VAL A 156 -1.94 13.15 22.42
N TYR A 157 -2.74 12.07 22.45
CA TYR A 157 -3.22 11.48 23.71
C TYR A 157 -2.07 10.98 24.59
N ARG A 158 -1.10 10.27 23.95
CA ARG A 158 0.10 9.76 24.62
C ARG A 158 1.09 10.85 25.02
N LYS A 159 0.89 12.08 24.54
CA LYS A 159 1.81 13.22 24.68
C LYS A 159 3.14 13.03 23.94
N ASP A 160 3.16 12.19 22.92
CA ASP A 160 4.32 11.96 22.05
C ASP A 160 4.55 13.14 21.09
N ILE A 161 3.45 13.85 20.74
CA ILE A 161 3.48 15.09 19.94
C ILE A 161 2.58 16.15 20.54
N THR A 162 2.90 17.42 20.28
CA THR A 162 2.02 18.57 20.56
C THR A 162 0.99 18.73 19.44
N PRO A 163 -0.28 19.05 19.73
CA PRO A 163 -1.30 19.24 18.69
C PRO A 163 -0.96 20.46 17.83
N LEU A 164 -1.27 20.35 16.55
CA LEU A 164 -1.17 21.47 15.63
C LEU A 164 -2.18 22.57 15.99
N THR A 165 -1.72 23.83 15.86
CA THR A 165 -2.57 25.00 16.09
C THR A 165 -3.22 25.53 14.83
N ASN A 166 -2.68 25.17 13.65
CA ASN A 166 -3.16 25.61 12.35
C ASN A 166 -3.83 24.47 11.59
N LEU A 167 -5.10 24.66 11.22
CA LEU A 167 -5.87 23.66 10.47
C LEU A 167 -5.27 23.36 9.09
N LEU A 168 -4.66 24.35 8.43
CA LEU A 168 -4.01 24.14 7.13
C LEU A 168 -2.84 23.15 7.24
N ASP A 169 -2.04 23.21 8.31
CA ASP A 169 -0.92 22.28 8.51
C ASP A 169 -1.43 20.86 8.72
N TYR A 170 -2.54 20.70 9.45
CA TYR A 170 -3.15 19.41 9.65
C TYR A 170 -3.83 18.86 8.38
N ALA A 171 -4.54 19.72 7.65
CA ALA A 171 -5.13 19.38 6.37
C ALA A 171 -4.05 18.94 5.36
N PHE A 172 -2.94 19.69 5.30
CA PHE A 172 -1.77 19.32 4.50
C PHE A 172 -1.23 17.94 4.88
N TYR A 173 -1.06 17.68 6.20
CA TYR A 173 -0.56 16.40 6.70
C TYR A 173 -1.45 15.23 6.28
N VAL A 174 -2.77 15.33 6.48
CA VAL A 174 -3.71 14.23 6.21
C VAL A 174 -3.93 14.04 4.71
N SER A 175 -4.02 15.14 3.94
CA SER A 175 -4.40 15.09 2.53
C SER A 175 -3.24 15.06 1.53
N PHE A 176 -1.98 15.13 1.96
CA PHE A 176 -0.82 15.22 1.06
C PHE A 176 -0.84 14.12 0.00
N PHE A 177 -1.07 14.49 -1.26
CA PHE A 177 -1.45 13.57 -2.33
C PHE A 177 -0.47 12.40 -2.58
N PRO A 178 0.87 12.52 -2.36
CA PRO A 178 1.76 11.38 -2.57
C PRO A 178 1.47 10.19 -1.66
N GLN A 179 0.93 10.41 -0.47
CA GLN A 179 0.62 9.35 0.48
C GLN A 179 -0.86 8.94 0.48
N LEU A 180 -1.75 9.82 -0.03
CA LEU A 180 -3.20 9.76 0.22
C LEU A 180 -3.90 8.52 -0.34
N GLY A 181 -3.54 8.06 -1.53
CA GLY A 181 -4.19 6.91 -2.18
C GLY A 181 -3.73 5.58 -1.59
N ALA A 182 -2.46 5.28 -1.71
CA ALA A 182 -1.83 4.03 -1.26
C ALA A 182 -0.32 4.22 -1.03
N GLY A 183 0.10 5.43 -0.71
CA GLY A 183 1.47 5.72 -0.30
C GLY A 183 1.80 5.11 1.08
N PRO A 184 3.04 5.29 1.56
CA PRO A 184 3.37 4.90 2.92
C PRO A 184 2.48 5.58 3.95
N ILE A 185 2.07 4.87 5.00
CA ILE A 185 1.33 5.46 6.15
C ILE A 185 2.32 6.30 6.95
N VAL A 186 2.35 7.60 6.66
CA VAL A 186 3.34 8.53 7.23
C VAL A 186 2.91 8.98 8.61
N ARG A 187 3.84 8.97 9.58
CA ARG A 187 3.57 9.38 10.97
C ARG A 187 3.61 10.89 11.10
N ALA A 188 2.71 11.41 11.94
CA ALA A 188 2.66 12.84 12.27
C ALA A 188 4.01 13.36 12.81
N ARG A 189 4.64 12.61 13.72
CA ARG A 189 5.94 12.96 14.31
C ARG A 189 7.08 13.10 13.30
N ASP A 190 7.03 12.36 12.19
CA ASP A 190 8.07 12.35 11.17
C ASP A 190 7.82 13.39 10.06
N PHE A 191 6.55 13.70 9.78
CA PHE A 191 6.16 14.54 8.67
C PHE A 191 5.85 16.00 9.04
N ILE A 192 5.11 16.23 10.13
CA ILE A 192 4.70 17.57 10.56
C ILE A 192 5.89 18.54 10.69
N PRO A 193 7.06 18.12 11.24
CA PRO A 193 8.23 19.02 11.32
C PRO A 193 8.78 19.46 9.97
N GLN A 194 8.40 18.79 8.86
CA GLN A 194 8.86 19.13 7.52
C GLN A 194 7.98 20.19 6.83
N ILE A 195 6.70 20.32 7.23
CA ILE A 195 5.68 21.12 6.52
C ILE A 195 6.09 22.60 6.39
N ARG A 196 6.60 23.17 7.48
CA ARG A 196 6.95 24.60 7.55
C ARG A 196 8.42 24.88 7.25
N ARG A 197 9.20 23.89 6.83
CA ARG A 197 10.59 24.13 6.41
C ARG A 197 10.63 24.89 5.08
N PRO A 198 11.64 25.72 4.86
CA PRO A 198 11.92 26.26 3.54
C PRO A 198 12.05 25.15 2.52
N LEU A 199 11.57 25.40 1.29
CA LEU A 199 11.74 24.43 0.22
C LEU A 199 13.23 24.27 -0.10
N PHE A 200 13.70 23.05 0.06
CA PHE A 200 15.05 22.68 -0.30
C PHE A 200 15.05 21.29 -0.94
N VAL A 201 15.49 21.23 -2.19
CA VAL A 201 15.65 19.96 -2.93
C VAL A 201 17.11 19.89 -3.37
N SER A 202 17.90 19.04 -2.71
CA SER A 202 19.27 18.80 -3.09
C SER A 202 19.36 18.06 -4.43
N HIS A 203 20.51 18.14 -5.08
CA HIS A 203 20.79 17.36 -6.30
C HIS A 203 20.60 15.85 -6.08
N GLU A 204 20.95 15.36 -4.89
CA GLU A 204 20.77 13.96 -4.50
C GLU A 204 19.28 13.61 -4.33
N MET A 205 18.49 14.47 -3.66
CA MET A 205 17.04 14.29 -3.52
C MET A 205 16.35 14.26 -4.89
N PHE A 206 16.71 15.20 -5.76
CA PHE A 206 16.17 15.27 -7.12
C PHE A 206 16.50 14.00 -7.92
N GLY A 207 17.78 13.60 -7.94
CA GLY A 207 18.22 12.42 -8.69
C GLY A 207 17.59 11.12 -8.16
N ARG A 208 17.55 10.97 -6.83
CA ARG A 208 16.89 9.83 -6.19
C ARG A 208 15.37 9.84 -6.43
N GLY A 209 14.74 11.02 -6.41
CA GLY A 209 13.31 11.17 -6.72
C GLY A 209 12.99 10.67 -8.13
N ILE A 210 13.75 11.08 -9.13
CA ILE A 210 13.62 10.61 -10.52
C ILE A 210 13.84 9.09 -10.63
N PHE A 211 14.89 8.56 -9.98
CA PHE A 211 15.15 7.12 -9.95
C PHE A 211 13.98 6.34 -9.38
N LEU A 212 13.41 6.76 -8.25
CA LEU A 212 12.28 6.09 -7.61
C LEU A 212 11.01 6.16 -8.45
N ILE A 213 10.71 7.30 -9.07
CA ILE A 213 9.56 7.43 -10.00
C ILE A 213 9.74 6.50 -11.19
N ALA A 214 10.94 6.47 -11.80
CA ALA A 214 11.24 5.59 -12.93
C ALA A 214 11.14 4.11 -12.54
N SER A 215 11.77 3.71 -11.43
CA SER A 215 11.71 2.34 -10.91
C SER A 215 10.28 1.93 -10.55
N GLY A 216 9.53 2.83 -9.91
CA GLY A 216 8.13 2.59 -9.55
C GLY A 216 7.23 2.40 -10.76
N LEU A 217 7.38 3.27 -11.77
CA LEU A 217 6.63 3.18 -13.02
C LEU A 217 6.96 1.88 -13.79
N PHE A 218 8.24 1.49 -13.83
CA PHE A 218 8.67 0.23 -14.43
C PHE A 218 8.05 -0.98 -13.72
N LYS A 219 8.10 -1.03 -12.39
CA LYS A 219 7.50 -2.11 -11.60
C LYS A 219 6.00 -2.20 -11.81
N LYS A 220 5.28 -1.06 -11.71
CA LYS A 220 3.82 -1.03 -11.81
C LYS A 220 3.35 -1.31 -13.22
N ALA A 221 3.74 -0.50 -14.19
CA ALA A 221 3.14 -0.52 -15.51
C ALA A 221 3.70 -1.62 -16.43
N ILE A 222 4.98 -2.02 -16.25
CA ILE A 222 5.62 -2.99 -17.15
C ILE A 222 5.57 -4.39 -16.53
N ILE A 223 5.96 -4.56 -15.26
CA ILE A 223 5.99 -5.91 -14.67
C ILE A 223 4.60 -6.29 -14.16
N SER A 224 4.05 -5.51 -13.23
CA SER A 224 2.82 -5.87 -12.51
C SER A 224 1.62 -5.96 -13.43
N ASP A 225 1.32 -4.88 -14.17
CA ASP A 225 0.09 -4.81 -14.96
C ASP A 225 0.11 -5.80 -16.12
N TYR A 226 1.27 -5.98 -16.78
CA TYR A 226 1.39 -6.94 -17.87
C TYR A 226 1.18 -8.39 -17.40
N ILE A 227 1.81 -8.79 -16.29
CA ILE A 227 1.64 -10.14 -15.71
C ILE A 227 0.21 -10.34 -15.23
N SER A 228 -0.44 -9.32 -14.64
CA SER A 228 -1.82 -9.36 -14.18
C SER A 228 -2.77 -9.75 -15.30
N VAL A 229 -2.87 -8.90 -16.31
CA VAL A 229 -3.86 -9.01 -17.39
C VAL A 229 -3.62 -10.23 -18.27
N ASN A 230 -2.36 -10.52 -18.58
CA ASN A 230 -2.04 -11.56 -19.53
C ASN A 230 -1.97 -12.97 -18.93
N PHE A 231 -1.87 -13.10 -17.59
CA PHE A 231 -1.67 -14.41 -16.99
C PHE A 231 -2.43 -14.60 -15.67
N VAL A 232 -2.19 -13.76 -14.65
CA VAL A 232 -2.66 -14.02 -13.30
C VAL A 232 -4.18 -13.96 -13.20
N GLU A 233 -4.82 -12.93 -13.76
CA GLU A 233 -6.28 -12.77 -13.73
C GLU A 233 -6.98 -14.00 -14.29
N ARG A 234 -6.54 -14.50 -15.45
CA ARG A 234 -7.14 -15.65 -16.11
C ARG A 234 -7.16 -16.90 -15.24
N ILE A 235 -6.06 -17.13 -14.49
CA ILE A 235 -5.91 -18.33 -13.64
C ILE A 235 -6.72 -18.17 -12.35
N PHE A 236 -6.65 -17.01 -11.70
CA PHE A 236 -7.34 -16.78 -10.44
C PHE A 236 -8.86 -16.66 -10.59
N ASP A 237 -9.35 -16.17 -11.74
CA ASP A 237 -10.80 -16.07 -11.97
C ASP A 237 -11.45 -17.44 -12.16
N ASN A 238 -10.73 -18.45 -12.72
CA ASN A 238 -11.25 -19.79 -12.95
C ASN A 238 -10.19 -20.87 -12.74
N PRO A 239 -9.72 -21.11 -11.50
CA PRO A 239 -8.60 -22.02 -11.23
C PRO A 239 -8.88 -23.47 -11.63
N THR A 240 -10.15 -23.90 -11.69
CA THR A 240 -10.55 -25.25 -12.07
C THR A 240 -10.36 -25.57 -13.56
N LEU A 241 -10.20 -24.56 -14.41
CA LEU A 241 -9.92 -24.73 -15.83
C LEU A 241 -8.43 -25.03 -16.11
N TYR A 242 -7.57 -24.83 -15.13
CA TYR A 242 -6.13 -24.93 -15.25
C TYR A 242 -5.58 -26.08 -14.43
N SER A 243 -4.50 -26.70 -14.89
CA SER A 243 -3.76 -27.72 -14.15
C SER A 243 -3.08 -27.15 -12.91
N GLY A 244 -2.65 -28.02 -11.99
CA GLY A 244 -1.96 -27.59 -10.79
C GLY A 244 -0.65 -26.84 -11.05
N VAL A 245 0.08 -27.15 -12.14
CA VAL A 245 1.31 -26.43 -12.48
C VAL A 245 1.01 -25.01 -12.97
N GLU A 246 -0.07 -24.83 -13.74
CA GLU A 246 -0.51 -23.49 -14.19
C GLU A 246 -0.97 -22.65 -13.01
N ASN A 247 -1.78 -23.23 -12.12
CA ASN A 247 -2.21 -22.57 -10.88
C ASN A 247 -1.01 -22.16 -10.01
N LEU A 248 -0.01 -23.03 -9.82
CA LEU A 248 1.19 -22.70 -9.06
C LEU A 248 2.00 -21.56 -9.70
N MET A 249 2.15 -21.56 -11.03
CA MET A 249 2.79 -20.45 -11.73
C MET A 249 1.99 -19.16 -11.63
N GLY A 250 0.65 -19.24 -11.64
CA GLY A 250 -0.24 -18.11 -11.36
C GLY A 250 0.00 -17.51 -9.98
N VAL A 251 0.17 -18.36 -8.95
CA VAL A 251 0.51 -17.90 -7.58
C VAL A 251 1.86 -17.20 -7.52
N TYR A 252 2.89 -17.72 -8.22
CA TYR A 252 4.18 -17.03 -8.30
C TYR A 252 4.10 -15.72 -9.09
N GLY A 253 3.32 -15.71 -10.18
CA GLY A 253 3.01 -14.48 -10.94
C GLY A 253 2.36 -13.44 -10.04
N TYR A 254 1.35 -13.84 -9.24
CA TYR A 254 0.68 -12.94 -8.31
C TYR A 254 1.60 -12.43 -7.20
N ALA A 255 2.48 -13.28 -6.66
CA ALA A 255 3.46 -12.84 -5.66
C ALA A 255 4.34 -11.71 -6.20
N LEU A 256 4.76 -11.80 -7.46
CA LEU A 256 5.53 -10.73 -8.10
C LEU A 256 4.66 -9.53 -8.45
N GLN A 257 3.45 -9.75 -8.96
CA GLN A 257 2.48 -8.70 -9.29
C GLN A 257 2.19 -7.82 -8.08
N ILE A 258 1.73 -8.38 -6.94
CA ILE A 258 1.37 -7.60 -5.75
C ILE A 258 2.59 -6.86 -5.18
N TYR A 259 3.78 -7.45 -5.24
CA TYR A 259 5.00 -6.77 -4.83
C TYR A 259 5.33 -5.59 -5.76
N CYS A 260 5.32 -5.80 -7.07
CA CYS A 260 5.67 -4.78 -8.05
C CYS A 260 4.62 -3.65 -8.10
N ASP A 261 3.33 -3.99 -7.99
CA ASP A 261 2.24 -3.02 -7.91
C ASP A 261 2.43 -2.09 -6.70
N PHE A 262 2.53 -2.66 -5.52
CA PHE A 262 2.55 -1.87 -4.29
C PHE A 262 3.92 -1.21 -4.02
N SER A 263 5.03 -1.91 -4.23
CA SER A 263 6.34 -1.27 -4.11
C SER A 263 6.55 -0.20 -5.18
N GLY A 264 6.04 -0.42 -6.39
CA GLY A 264 6.09 0.56 -7.47
C GLY A 264 5.32 1.83 -7.14
N TYR A 265 4.09 1.70 -6.64
CA TYR A 265 3.31 2.84 -6.18
C TYR A 265 4.00 3.58 -5.01
N SER A 266 4.52 2.84 -4.03
CA SER A 266 5.26 3.42 -2.90
C SER A 266 6.52 4.15 -3.34
N ASP A 267 7.27 3.61 -4.32
CA ASP A 267 8.48 4.25 -4.84
C ASP A 267 8.14 5.55 -5.58
N MET A 268 7.07 5.55 -6.40
CA MET A 268 6.58 6.78 -7.04
C MET A 268 6.16 7.82 -6.00
N ALA A 269 5.42 7.42 -4.96
CA ALA A 269 5.00 8.30 -3.88
C ALA A 269 6.20 8.94 -3.15
N ILE A 270 7.20 8.13 -2.79
CA ILE A 270 8.43 8.60 -2.13
C ILE A 270 9.22 9.51 -3.08
N GLY A 271 9.32 9.14 -4.35
CA GLY A 271 10.01 9.92 -5.37
C GLY A 271 9.37 11.30 -5.59
N ILE A 272 8.04 11.36 -5.71
CA ILE A 272 7.28 12.61 -5.82
C ILE A 272 7.48 13.48 -4.57
N ALA A 273 7.40 12.88 -3.36
CA ALA A 273 7.64 13.60 -2.12
C ALA A 273 9.05 14.21 -2.07
N LEU A 274 10.09 13.48 -2.52
CA LEU A 274 11.47 14.00 -2.62
C LEU A 274 11.58 15.19 -3.57
N LEU A 275 10.90 15.16 -4.73
CA LEU A 275 10.88 16.30 -5.67
C LEU A 275 10.19 17.53 -5.07
N LEU A 276 9.29 17.33 -4.10
CA LEU A 276 8.62 18.40 -3.37
C LEU A 276 9.37 18.82 -2.09
N GLY A 277 10.54 18.26 -1.81
CA GLY A 277 11.34 18.57 -0.64
C GLY A 277 10.95 17.84 0.64
N PHE A 278 10.10 16.79 0.54
CA PHE A 278 9.65 15.97 1.68
C PHE A 278 10.28 14.59 1.68
N HIS A 279 10.52 14.06 2.89
CA HIS A 279 11.06 12.72 3.09
C HIS A 279 10.01 11.75 3.62
N PHE A 280 9.84 10.62 2.93
CA PHE A 280 9.10 9.46 3.42
C PHE A 280 10.03 8.30 3.70
N ASN A 281 9.67 7.46 4.67
CA ASN A 281 10.40 6.25 4.96
C ASN A 281 10.12 5.16 3.91
N LYS A 282 11.12 4.29 3.69
CA LYS A 282 10.98 3.10 2.81
C LYS A 282 9.83 2.23 3.28
N ASN A 283 9.02 1.73 2.33
CA ASN A 283 7.85 0.89 2.63
C ASN A 283 8.08 -0.59 2.31
N PHE A 284 8.98 -0.90 1.39
CA PHE A 284 9.39 -2.25 1.00
C PHE A 284 10.90 -2.37 0.96
N ASP A 285 11.42 -3.52 1.44
CA ASP A 285 12.86 -3.80 1.47
C ASP A 285 13.17 -5.23 1.03
N SER A 286 12.96 -5.52 -0.27
CA SER A 286 13.13 -6.84 -0.88
C SER A 286 12.56 -7.98 -0.02
N PRO A 287 11.23 -8.01 0.25
CA PRO A 287 10.61 -8.87 1.26
C PRO A 287 10.76 -10.37 1.01
N TYR A 288 10.86 -10.82 -0.23
CA TYR A 288 11.04 -12.25 -0.55
C TYR A 288 12.46 -12.76 -0.28
N LYS A 289 13.42 -11.90 0.06
CA LYS A 289 14.74 -12.30 0.61
C LYS A 289 14.67 -12.72 2.08
N SER A 290 13.50 -12.73 2.70
CA SER A 290 13.32 -12.99 4.12
C SER A 290 13.45 -14.47 4.46
N ALA A 291 14.29 -14.81 5.43
CA ALA A 291 14.51 -16.18 5.90
C ALA A 291 13.53 -16.58 7.04
N SER A 292 12.59 -15.71 7.39
CA SER A 292 11.54 -16.00 8.37
C SER A 292 10.35 -15.06 8.19
N ILE A 293 9.17 -15.48 8.65
CA ILE A 293 7.98 -14.66 8.63
C ILE A 293 8.12 -13.36 9.44
N THR A 294 8.92 -13.35 10.50
CA THR A 294 9.22 -12.14 11.28
C THR A 294 10.09 -11.16 10.46
N GLU A 295 11.06 -11.67 9.69
CA GLU A 295 11.86 -10.85 8.78
C GLU A 295 10.99 -10.32 7.64
N PHE A 296 10.08 -11.15 7.07
CA PHE A 296 9.15 -10.74 6.03
C PHE A 296 8.35 -9.50 6.44
N TRP A 297 7.72 -9.49 7.61
CA TRP A 297 6.93 -8.35 8.10
C TRP A 297 7.77 -7.12 8.50
N ARG A 298 9.08 -7.23 8.58
CA ARG A 298 10.00 -6.09 8.70
C ARG A 298 10.36 -5.46 7.35
N ARG A 299 10.14 -6.21 6.26
CA ARG A 299 10.50 -5.82 4.90
C ARG A 299 9.29 -5.55 4.00
N TRP A 300 8.14 -6.12 4.33
CA TRP A 300 6.87 -5.95 3.64
C TRP A 300 6.03 -4.89 4.32
N HIS A 301 5.54 -3.89 3.52
CA HIS A 301 4.62 -2.84 3.98
C HIS A 301 5.00 -2.28 5.36
N ILE A 302 6.24 -1.77 5.45
CA ILE A 302 6.91 -1.40 6.71
C ILE A 302 6.09 -0.37 7.49
N SER A 303 5.46 0.57 6.77
CA SER A 303 4.63 1.61 7.38
C SER A 303 3.40 1.02 8.10
N LEU A 304 2.68 0.07 7.49
CA LEU A 304 1.56 -0.64 8.12
C LEU A 304 2.05 -1.54 9.27
N SER A 305 3.09 -2.34 9.03
CA SER A 305 3.64 -3.26 10.03
C SER A 305 4.08 -2.53 11.30
N SER A 306 4.71 -1.36 11.14
CA SER A 306 5.06 -0.50 12.27
C SER A 306 3.83 0.13 12.92
N TRP A 307 2.82 0.52 12.14
CA TRP A 307 1.57 1.05 12.67
C TRP A 307 0.85 0.02 13.55
N LEU A 308 0.62 -1.18 13.02
CA LEU A 308 -0.01 -2.27 13.77
C LEU A 308 0.77 -2.62 15.05
N LYS A 309 2.10 -2.61 14.99
CA LYS A 309 2.93 -2.82 16.17
C LYS A 309 2.73 -1.73 17.22
N ASP A 310 2.80 -0.44 16.84
CA ASP A 310 2.86 0.67 17.78
C ASP A 310 1.50 1.04 18.36
N TYR A 311 0.43 0.95 17.56
CA TYR A 311 -0.91 1.37 17.99
C TYR A 311 -1.81 0.21 18.40
N LEU A 312 -1.59 -1.00 17.91
CA LEU A 312 -2.40 -2.16 18.24
C LEU A 312 -1.66 -3.14 19.15
N TYR A 313 -0.56 -3.74 18.69
CA TYR A 313 0.14 -4.78 19.46
C TYR A 313 0.63 -4.29 20.83
N ILE A 314 1.24 -3.10 20.89
CA ILE A 314 1.73 -2.51 22.15
C ILE A 314 0.54 -2.14 23.05
N SER A 315 -0.58 -1.63 22.50
CA SER A 315 -1.78 -1.30 23.27
C SER A 315 -2.47 -2.52 23.88
N LEU A 316 -2.39 -3.70 23.24
CA LEU A 316 -2.85 -4.98 23.78
C LEU A 316 -1.94 -5.53 24.90
N GLY A 317 -0.86 -4.83 25.22
CA GLY A 317 0.15 -5.23 26.23
C GLY A 317 1.44 -5.76 25.65
N GLY A 318 1.53 -5.95 24.35
CA GLY A 318 2.75 -6.37 23.65
C GLY A 318 3.31 -7.69 24.20
N ASN A 319 4.59 -7.67 24.60
CA ASN A 319 5.30 -8.79 25.21
C ASN A 319 5.44 -8.69 26.75
N ARG A 320 4.78 -7.68 27.37
CA ARG A 320 4.97 -7.39 28.82
C ARG A 320 4.18 -8.27 29.75
N LYS A 321 3.15 -8.98 29.26
CA LYS A 321 2.19 -9.78 30.05
C LYS A 321 2.41 -11.31 29.89
N GLY A 322 3.65 -11.74 29.72
CA GLY A 322 4.00 -13.17 29.56
C GLY A 322 3.91 -13.69 28.13
N LYS A 323 4.45 -14.91 27.89
CA LYS A 323 4.60 -15.48 26.53
C LYS A 323 3.27 -15.84 25.87
N ILE A 324 2.32 -16.46 26.62
CA ILE A 324 1.01 -16.85 26.06
C ILE A 324 0.27 -15.59 25.55
N ARG A 325 0.22 -14.55 26.37
CA ARG A 325 -0.39 -13.28 25.96
C ARG A 325 0.33 -12.64 24.78
N GLN A 326 1.65 -12.76 24.70
CA GLN A 326 2.42 -12.30 23.56
C GLN A 326 1.99 -13.00 22.25
N TYR A 327 1.83 -14.33 22.28
CA TYR A 327 1.39 -15.09 21.10
C TYR A 327 -0.04 -14.73 20.70
N ALA A 328 -0.95 -14.63 21.66
CA ALA A 328 -2.32 -14.18 21.43
C ALA A 328 -2.35 -12.75 20.82
N ASN A 329 -1.56 -11.82 21.32
CA ASN A 329 -1.48 -10.46 20.79
C ASN A 329 -0.95 -10.44 19.35
N LEU A 330 -0.01 -11.31 18.96
CA LEU A 330 0.45 -11.44 17.58
C LEU A 330 -0.67 -11.93 16.66
N VAL A 331 -1.40 -12.97 17.07
CA VAL A 331 -2.53 -13.51 16.29
C VAL A 331 -3.63 -12.46 16.15
N ILE A 332 -4.04 -11.81 17.25
CA ILE A 332 -5.07 -10.75 17.22
C ILE A 332 -4.64 -9.60 16.31
N THR A 333 -3.37 -9.17 16.40
CA THR A 333 -2.85 -8.06 15.58
C THR A 333 -2.93 -8.40 14.09
N MET A 334 -2.53 -9.61 13.71
CA MET A 334 -2.55 -10.04 12.31
C MET A 334 -3.97 -10.34 11.81
N PHE A 335 -4.84 -10.89 12.66
CA PHE A 335 -6.25 -11.08 12.37
C PHE A 335 -6.93 -9.75 12.03
N LEU A 336 -6.74 -8.72 12.88
CA LEU A 336 -7.27 -7.37 12.63
C LEU A 336 -6.60 -6.70 11.43
N GLY A 337 -5.30 -6.99 11.20
CA GLY A 337 -4.59 -6.56 10.00
C GLY A 337 -5.16 -7.20 8.72
N GLY A 338 -5.57 -8.46 8.78
CA GLY A 338 -6.27 -9.14 7.69
C GLY A 338 -7.61 -8.48 7.38
N LEU A 339 -8.44 -8.27 8.39
CA LEU A 339 -9.72 -7.57 8.25
C LEU A 339 -9.53 -6.14 7.70
N TRP A 340 -8.45 -5.44 8.07
CA TRP A 340 -8.15 -4.13 7.51
C TRP A 340 -7.94 -4.17 5.99
N HIS A 341 -7.38 -5.25 5.44
CA HIS A 341 -7.22 -5.40 3.98
C HIS A 341 -8.57 -5.59 3.28
N GLY A 342 -9.47 -6.40 3.80
CA GLY A 342 -10.77 -6.64 3.17
C GLY A 342 -11.79 -7.30 4.08
N ALA A 343 -13.06 -7.07 3.77
CA ALA A 343 -14.20 -7.60 4.50
C ALA A 343 -14.63 -8.94 3.90
N SER A 344 -13.82 -9.99 4.06
CA SER A 344 -14.15 -11.35 3.64
C SER A 344 -13.46 -12.40 4.50
N TRP A 345 -13.96 -13.63 4.44
CA TRP A 345 -13.37 -14.77 5.13
C TRP A 345 -11.95 -15.07 4.65
N ASN A 346 -11.63 -14.80 3.41
CA ASN A 346 -10.30 -14.94 2.86
C ASN A 346 -9.28 -14.08 3.60
N PHE A 347 -9.59 -12.82 3.88
CA PHE A 347 -8.71 -11.92 4.65
C PHE A 347 -8.62 -12.31 6.12
N VAL A 348 -9.70 -12.85 6.70
CA VAL A 348 -9.68 -13.43 8.05
C VAL A 348 -8.67 -14.57 8.13
N VAL A 349 -8.76 -15.53 7.21
CA VAL A 349 -7.89 -16.71 7.15
C VAL A 349 -6.43 -16.30 6.86
N TRP A 350 -6.22 -15.36 5.92
CA TRP A 350 -4.92 -14.79 5.62
C TRP A 350 -4.25 -14.18 6.87
N GLY A 351 -4.99 -13.34 7.60
CA GLY A 351 -4.51 -12.73 8.84
C GLY A 351 -4.18 -13.76 9.92
N LEU A 352 -5.03 -14.77 10.10
CA LEU A 352 -4.81 -15.85 11.07
C LEU A 352 -3.56 -16.68 10.73
N PHE A 353 -3.35 -17.06 9.45
CA PHE A 353 -2.14 -17.79 9.05
C PHE A 353 -0.87 -16.99 9.35
N HIS A 354 -0.83 -15.71 9.01
CA HIS A 354 0.30 -14.85 9.33
C HIS A 354 0.52 -14.68 10.85
N GLY A 355 -0.57 -14.54 11.62
CA GLY A 355 -0.52 -14.41 13.07
C GLY A 355 0.00 -15.69 13.75
N ILE A 356 -0.50 -16.84 13.33
CA ILE A 356 -0.07 -18.16 13.83
C ILE A 356 1.39 -18.40 13.45
N ALA A 357 1.80 -18.10 12.21
CA ALA A 357 3.18 -18.25 11.76
C ALA A 357 4.16 -17.37 12.55
N LEU A 358 3.77 -16.11 12.86
CA LEU A 358 4.57 -15.23 13.72
C LEU A 358 4.69 -15.77 15.15
N ALA A 359 3.60 -16.29 15.74
CA ALA A 359 3.59 -16.89 17.05
C ALA A 359 4.46 -18.17 17.09
N ALA A 360 4.31 -19.04 16.08
CA ALA A 360 5.10 -20.25 15.92
C ALA A 360 6.60 -19.95 15.75
N HIS A 361 6.95 -18.98 14.90
CA HIS A 361 8.34 -18.54 14.74
C HIS A 361 8.90 -18.00 16.06
N LYS A 362 8.12 -17.23 16.81
CA LYS A 362 8.52 -16.68 18.10
C LYS A 362 8.70 -17.79 19.15
N PHE A 363 7.82 -18.78 19.15
CA PHE A 363 7.95 -19.97 19.99
C PHE A 363 9.22 -20.75 19.65
N TRP A 364 9.48 -20.99 18.36
CA TRP A 364 10.69 -21.65 17.87
C TRP A 364 11.98 -20.94 18.30
N MET A 365 12.03 -19.61 18.19
CA MET A 365 13.17 -18.82 18.69
C MET A 365 13.39 -19.00 20.20
N THR A 366 12.30 -19.13 20.96
CA THR A 366 12.39 -19.34 22.40
C THR A 366 12.94 -20.74 22.73
N LEU A 367 12.49 -21.78 22.01
CA LEU A 367 12.96 -23.17 22.20
C LEU A 367 14.44 -23.31 21.82
N THR A 368 14.87 -22.67 20.77
CA THR A 368 16.25 -22.74 20.24
C THR A 368 17.22 -21.76 20.90
N GLY A 369 16.78 -20.97 21.88
CA GLY A 369 17.61 -19.97 22.57
C GLY A 369 18.13 -18.84 21.70
N ARG A 370 17.57 -18.63 20.49
CA ARG A 370 18.04 -17.61 19.57
C ARG A 370 17.69 -16.20 20.02
N LYS A 371 18.63 -15.30 19.82
CA LYS A 371 18.47 -13.89 20.15
C LYS A 371 17.62 -13.17 19.09
N LYS A 372 16.89 -12.17 19.52
CA LYS A 372 16.13 -11.29 18.64
C LYS A 372 17.08 -10.55 17.70
N GLY A 373 16.85 -10.68 16.38
CA GLY A 373 17.67 -10.01 15.36
C GLY A 373 18.87 -10.83 14.87
N GLU A 374 19.08 -12.02 15.40
CA GLU A 374 20.10 -12.95 14.90
C GLU A 374 19.75 -13.39 13.47
N GLU A 375 20.62 -13.05 12.53
CA GLU A 375 20.47 -13.43 11.13
C GLU A 375 20.91 -14.88 10.90
N SER A 376 20.19 -15.58 10.05
CA SER A 376 20.61 -16.89 9.57
C SER A 376 21.57 -16.73 8.39
N HIS A 377 22.59 -17.60 8.30
CA HIS A 377 23.60 -17.59 7.26
C HIS A 377 23.67 -18.92 6.50
N GLY A 378 24.30 -18.92 5.34
CA GLY A 378 24.58 -20.13 4.54
C GLY A 378 23.31 -20.91 4.17
N ILE A 379 23.42 -22.23 4.17
CA ILE A 379 22.37 -23.17 3.75
C ILE A 379 21.07 -23.00 4.55
N ARG A 380 21.17 -22.64 5.82
CA ARG A 380 20.01 -22.39 6.68
C ARG A 380 19.23 -21.15 6.26
N ARG A 381 19.91 -20.08 5.80
CA ARG A 381 19.25 -18.90 5.24
C ARG A 381 18.52 -19.26 3.94
N PHE A 382 19.15 -20.05 3.09
CA PHE A 382 18.55 -20.52 1.84
C PHE A 382 17.23 -21.26 2.09
N PHE A 383 17.21 -22.27 2.94
CA PHE A 383 15.97 -23.00 3.28
C PHE A 383 14.97 -22.11 4.00
N GLY A 384 15.43 -21.20 4.85
CA GLY A 384 14.56 -20.21 5.49
C GLY A 384 13.83 -19.32 4.49
N ILE A 385 14.53 -18.82 3.47
CA ILE A 385 13.95 -18.02 2.37
C ILE A 385 12.95 -18.87 1.58
N LEU A 386 13.32 -20.10 1.22
CA LEU A 386 12.47 -20.99 0.44
C LEU A 386 11.15 -21.28 1.18
N ILE A 387 11.20 -21.65 2.45
CA ILE A 387 10.02 -21.95 3.26
C ILE A 387 9.16 -20.68 3.45
N THR A 388 9.80 -19.56 3.78
CA THR A 388 9.07 -18.30 4.01
C THR A 388 8.38 -17.82 2.73
N PHE A 389 9.05 -17.87 1.59
CA PHE A 389 8.49 -17.49 0.30
C PHE A 389 7.26 -18.34 -0.06
N HIS A 390 7.37 -19.69 0.03
CA HIS A 390 6.25 -20.56 -0.29
C HIS A 390 5.09 -20.42 0.70
N PHE A 391 5.38 -20.22 1.99
CA PHE A 391 4.34 -19.91 2.96
C PHE A 391 3.60 -18.61 2.62
N VAL A 392 4.33 -17.57 2.25
CA VAL A 392 3.72 -16.30 1.83
C VAL A 392 2.94 -16.47 0.52
N CYS A 393 3.46 -17.21 -0.45
CA CYS A 393 2.73 -17.56 -1.68
C CYS A 393 1.43 -18.31 -1.40
N PHE A 394 1.45 -19.28 -0.48
CA PHE A 394 0.25 -19.96 -0.01
C PHE A 394 -0.77 -18.97 0.59
N CYS A 395 -0.32 -18.03 1.41
CA CYS A 395 -1.19 -16.99 1.97
C CYS A 395 -1.75 -16.06 0.88
N TRP A 396 -0.99 -15.77 -0.19
CA TRP A 396 -1.45 -14.96 -1.32
C TRP A 396 -2.63 -15.57 -2.09
N ILE A 397 -2.83 -16.88 -2.06
CA ILE A 397 -4.01 -17.54 -2.65
C ILE A 397 -5.29 -16.97 -2.02
N PHE A 398 -5.33 -16.86 -0.70
CA PHE A 398 -6.47 -16.30 0.02
C PHE A 398 -6.58 -14.77 -0.17
N PHE A 399 -5.47 -14.09 -0.33
CA PHE A 399 -5.48 -12.63 -0.49
C PHE A 399 -6.07 -12.19 -1.85
N ARG A 400 -5.84 -12.95 -2.93
CA ARG A 400 -6.26 -12.59 -4.30
C ARG A 400 -7.68 -13.06 -4.64
N ASN A 401 -8.07 -14.25 -4.20
CA ASN A 401 -9.36 -14.81 -4.54
C ASN A 401 -10.51 -14.03 -3.88
N ALA A 402 -11.60 -13.85 -4.63
CA ALA A 402 -12.79 -13.15 -4.15
C ALA A 402 -13.49 -13.92 -3.02
N ASP A 403 -13.61 -15.24 -3.16
CA ASP A 403 -14.31 -16.10 -2.22
C ASP A 403 -13.43 -17.27 -1.73
N PHE A 404 -13.87 -17.87 -0.62
CA PHE A 404 -13.11 -18.92 0.06
C PHE A 404 -13.12 -20.25 -0.70
N SER A 405 -14.21 -20.56 -1.42
CA SER A 405 -14.32 -21.77 -2.21
C SER A 405 -13.32 -21.79 -3.37
N THR A 406 -13.19 -20.69 -4.08
CA THR A 406 -12.20 -20.52 -5.17
C THR A 406 -10.77 -20.69 -4.67
N SER A 407 -10.46 -20.21 -3.44
CA SER A 407 -9.15 -20.43 -2.82
C SER A 407 -8.89 -21.93 -2.56
N LEU A 408 -9.88 -22.65 -2.07
CA LEU A 408 -9.78 -24.10 -1.85
C LEU A 408 -9.68 -24.88 -3.17
N ASP A 409 -10.42 -24.48 -4.19
CA ASP A 409 -10.35 -25.09 -5.52
C ASP A 409 -8.95 -24.93 -6.14
N MET A 410 -8.34 -23.76 -6.04
CA MET A 410 -6.97 -23.52 -6.49
C MET A 410 -5.97 -24.43 -5.76
N ILE A 411 -6.08 -24.55 -4.43
CA ILE A 411 -5.22 -25.43 -3.63
C ILE A 411 -5.44 -26.90 -4.05
N LYS A 412 -6.69 -27.32 -4.24
CA LYS A 412 -7.03 -28.65 -4.71
C LYS A 412 -6.40 -28.93 -6.07
N GLN A 413 -6.49 -28.02 -7.04
CA GLN A 413 -5.87 -28.16 -8.35
C GLN A 413 -4.34 -28.33 -8.24
N ILE A 414 -3.67 -27.50 -7.42
CA ILE A 414 -2.23 -27.61 -7.19
C ILE A 414 -1.86 -28.99 -6.61
N CYS A 415 -2.66 -29.52 -5.68
CA CYS A 415 -2.34 -30.77 -4.98
C CYS A 415 -2.73 -32.04 -5.75
N THR A 416 -3.83 -32.01 -6.51
CA THR A 416 -4.44 -33.24 -7.09
C THR A 416 -4.33 -33.36 -8.60
N THR A 417 -4.20 -32.24 -9.33
CA THR A 417 -4.14 -32.22 -10.80
C THR A 417 -2.83 -31.64 -11.33
N PHE A 418 -1.75 -31.80 -10.59
CA PHE A 418 -0.43 -31.32 -10.98
C PHE A 418 0.09 -32.09 -12.20
N ARG A 419 0.26 -31.37 -13.34
CA ARG A 419 0.68 -31.92 -14.64
C ARG A 419 1.97 -31.24 -15.13
N PRO A 420 3.14 -31.63 -14.65
CA PRO A 420 4.41 -30.97 -14.96
C PRO A 420 4.77 -31.03 -16.45
N GLN A 421 4.26 -32.02 -17.20
CA GLN A 421 4.44 -32.13 -18.64
C GLN A 421 3.87 -30.95 -19.45
N LEU A 422 2.95 -30.17 -18.88
CA LEU A 422 2.40 -28.96 -19.52
C LEU A 422 3.33 -27.74 -19.40
N PHE A 423 4.34 -27.79 -18.53
CA PHE A 423 5.20 -26.65 -18.24
C PHE A 423 5.93 -26.08 -19.48
N PRO A 424 6.50 -26.88 -20.39
CA PRO A 424 7.11 -26.35 -21.63
C PRO A 424 6.09 -25.61 -22.52
N GLN A 425 4.86 -26.15 -22.65
CA GLN A 425 3.80 -25.53 -23.45
C GLN A 425 3.31 -24.23 -22.80
N LEU A 426 3.22 -24.20 -21.47
CA LEU A 426 2.87 -23.02 -20.69
C LEU A 426 3.89 -21.90 -20.92
N ILE A 427 5.20 -22.21 -20.84
CA ILE A 427 6.26 -21.24 -21.12
C ILE A 427 6.19 -20.75 -22.57
N ALA A 428 5.98 -21.64 -23.53
CA ALA A 428 5.91 -21.25 -24.94
C ALA A 428 4.69 -20.35 -25.24
N GLY A 429 3.53 -20.63 -24.60
CA GLY A 429 2.31 -19.85 -24.78
C GLY A 429 2.30 -18.49 -24.09
N TYR A 430 3.09 -18.33 -23.03
CA TYR A 430 3.15 -17.10 -22.22
C TYR A 430 4.58 -16.60 -22.04
N TRP A 431 5.40 -16.73 -23.07
CA TRP A 431 6.85 -16.48 -22.96
C TRP A 431 7.21 -15.06 -22.48
N GLU A 432 6.46 -14.02 -22.92
CA GLU A 432 6.66 -12.65 -22.46
C GLU A 432 6.44 -12.53 -20.93
N VAL A 433 5.37 -13.16 -20.43
CA VAL A 433 5.06 -13.18 -19.01
C VAL A 433 6.18 -13.85 -18.23
N PHE A 434 6.66 -15.02 -18.68
CA PHE A 434 7.75 -15.74 -18.01
C PHE A 434 9.08 -14.99 -18.06
N VAL A 435 9.37 -14.27 -19.15
CA VAL A 435 10.54 -13.38 -19.24
C VAL A 435 10.42 -12.24 -18.22
N LEU A 436 9.25 -11.60 -18.12
CA LEU A 436 9.01 -10.54 -17.13
C LEU A 436 9.03 -11.07 -15.70
N MET A 437 8.49 -12.26 -15.43
CA MET A 437 8.58 -12.92 -14.13
C MET A 437 10.04 -13.20 -13.77
N ALA A 438 10.82 -13.78 -14.68
CA ALA A 438 12.24 -14.05 -14.47
C ALA A 438 13.01 -12.75 -14.21
N LEU A 439 12.78 -11.70 -15.00
CA LEU A 439 13.39 -10.39 -14.81
C LEU A 439 13.01 -9.77 -13.44
N GLY A 440 11.72 -9.80 -13.08
CA GLY A 440 11.23 -9.23 -11.84
C GLY A 440 11.82 -9.94 -10.60
N PHE A 441 11.85 -11.27 -10.59
CA PHE A 441 12.51 -12.03 -9.52
C PHE A 441 14.02 -11.82 -9.52
N PHE A 442 14.67 -11.80 -10.68
CA PHE A 442 16.09 -11.48 -10.77
C PHE A 442 16.40 -10.14 -10.12
N LEU A 443 15.70 -9.06 -10.51
CA LEU A 443 15.86 -7.74 -9.92
C LEU A 443 15.56 -7.73 -8.41
N HIS A 444 14.55 -8.47 -7.97
CA HIS A 444 14.21 -8.58 -6.55
C HIS A 444 15.31 -9.23 -5.72
N PHE A 445 15.97 -10.27 -6.27
CA PHE A 445 17.03 -11.00 -5.57
C PHE A 445 18.42 -10.41 -5.79
N CYS A 446 18.58 -9.41 -6.67
CA CYS A 446 19.85 -8.70 -6.86
C CYS A 446 20.36 -8.09 -5.55
N PRO A 447 21.69 -8.05 -5.36
CA PRO A 447 22.30 -7.34 -4.24
C PRO A 447 21.93 -5.85 -4.25
N ASP A 448 21.67 -5.28 -3.07
CA ASP A 448 21.27 -3.86 -2.91
C ASP A 448 22.33 -2.88 -3.45
N ARG A 449 23.59 -3.33 -3.55
CA ARG A 449 24.66 -2.56 -4.20
C ARG A 449 24.36 -2.20 -5.67
N TRP A 450 23.59 -3.04 -6.38
CA TRP A 450 23.24 -2.79 -7.78
C TRP A 450 22.16 -1.71 -7.89
N GLU A 451 21.12 -1.82 -7.07
CA GLU A 451 20.09 -0.76 -6.96
C GLU A 451 20.72 0.58 -6.61
N ASN A 452 21.62 0.59 -5.60
CA ASN A 452 22.33 1.78 -5.17
C ASN A 452 23.25 2.34 -6.27
N ALA A 453 23.90 1.47 -7.09
CA ALA A 453 24.72 1.90 -8.21
C ALA A 453 23.87 2.55 -9.31
N CYS A 454 22.72 1.93 -9.67
CA CYS A 454 21.78 2.49 -10.62
C CYS A 454 21.24 3.85 -10.14
N CYS A 455 20.85 3.96 -8.86
CA CYS A 455 20.40 5.22 -8.27
C CYS A 455 21.48 6.31 -8.36
N LYS A 456 22.73 6.00 -8.02
CA LYS A 456 23.86 6.93 -8.13
C LYS A 456 24.11 7.35 -9.58
N THR A 457 23.99 6.41 -10.53
CA THR A 457 24.16 6.70 -11.96
C THR A 457 23.07 7.68 -12.44
N VAL A 458 21.80 7.41 -12.14
CA VAL A 458 20.69 8.33 -12.49
C VAL A 458 20.86 9.69 -11.81
N THR A 459 21.31 9.71 -10.55
CA THR A 459 21.57 10.98 -9.85
C THR A 459 22.63 11.82 -10.56
N ARG A 460 23.69 11.20 -11.10
CA ARG A 460 24.78 11.89 -11.80
C ARG A 460 24.43 12.33 -13.23
N LEU A 461 23.40 11.78 -13.85
CA LEU A 461 22.97 12.19 -15.18
C LEU A 461 22.66 13.71 -15.20
N PRO A 462 23.00 14.43 -16.28
CA PRO A 462 22.54 15.78 -16.50
C PRO A 462 21.00 15.79 -16.62
N LEU A 463 20.38 16.96 -16.46
CA LEU A 463 18.91 17.11 -16.54
C LEU A 463 18.34 16.53 -17.83
N MET A 464 18.99 16.77 -18.97
CA MET A 464 18.60 16.21 -20.26
C MET A 464 18.63 14.67 -20.27
N GLY A 465 19.63 14.06 -19.67
CA GLY A 465 19.73 12.59 -19.56
C GLY A 465 18.61 12.01 -18.70
N LYS A 466 18.25 12.68 -17.61
CA LYS A 466 17.08 12.30 -16.78
C LYS A 466 15.77 12.44 -17.55
N ALA A 467 15.61 13.53 -18.32
CA ALA A 467 14.43 13.73 -19.15
C ALA A 467 14.30 12.64 -20.25
N VAL A 468 15.38 12.33 -20.94
CA VAL A 468 15.41 11.25 -21.96
C VAL A 468 15.07 9.89 -21.31
N LEU A 469 15.63 9.58 -20.14
CA LEU A 469 15.28 8.35 -19.40
C LEU A 469 13.78 8.27 -19.10
N MET A 470 13.18 9.35 -18.58
CA MET A 470 11.75 9.39 -18.27
C MET A 470 10.88 9.28 -19.53
N LEU A 471 11.23 9.98 -20.61
CA LEU A 471 10.49 9.91 -21.87
C LEU A 471 10.58 8.52 -22.50
N ALA A 472 11.74 7.89 -22.49
CA ALA A 472 11.92 6.52 -22.97
C ALA A 472 11.10 5.53 -22.17
N LEU A 473 11.05 5.68 -20.83
CA LEU A 473 10.23 4.84 -19.98
C LEU A 473 8.74 5.05 -20.22
N ILE A 474 8.29 6.30 -20.32
CA ILE A 474 6.88 6.62 -20.62
C ILE A 474 6.49 6.04 -21.99
N TYR A 475 7.35 6.16 -22.98
CA TYR A 475 7.12 5.56 -24.30
C TYR A 475 6.98 4.03 -24.20
N LEU A 476 7.88 3.37 -23.47
CA LEU A 476 7.80 1.93 -23.24
C LEU A 476 6.51 1.51 -22.54
N VAL A 477 6.08 2.27 -21.51
CA VAL A 477 4.81 2.04 -20.81
C VAL A 477 3.62 2.16 -21.77
N ILE A 478 3.61 3.16 -22.65
CA ILE A 478 2.54 3.33 -23.65
C ILE A 478 2.49 2.14 -24.63
N GLN A 479 3.67 1.61 -25.04
CA GLN A 479 3.72 0.46 -25.95
C GLN A 479 3.25 -0.84 -25.29
N MET A 480 3.53 -1.02 -24.01
CA MET A 480 3.18 -2.24 -23.26
C MET A 480 1.79 -2.20 -22.60
N LYS A 481 1.16 -1.02 -22.59
CA LYS A 481 -0.15 -0.84 -21.93
C LYS A 481 -1.23 -1.62 -22.67
N SER A 482 -1.92 -2.52 -21.96
CA SER A 482 -3.22 -3.02 -22.38
C SER A 482 -4.24 -1.88 -22.46
N THR A 483 -5.32 -2.06 -23.19
CA THR A 483 -6.34 -1.03 -23.49
C THR A 483 -6.95 -0.39 -22.24
N GLU A 484 -6.88 -1.03 -21.07
CA GLU A 484 -7.46 -0.56 -19.82
C GLU A 484 -6.41 -0.17 -18.79
N ILE A 485 -6.71 0.90 -18.02
CA ILE A 485 -5.90 1.31 -16.88
C ILE A 485 -6.17 0.33 -15.75
N GLN A 486 -5.15 -0.48 -15.38
CA GLN A 486 -5.27 -1.35 -14.22
C GLN A 486 -5.25 -0.52 -12.94
N PRO A 487 -6.33 -0.55 -12.13
CA PRO A 487 -6.33 0.14 -10.86
C PRO A 487 -5.26 -0.45 -9.94
N PHE A 488 -4.84 0.35 -8.97
CA PHE A 488 -3.96 -0.15 -7.93
C PHE A 488 -4.66 -1.26 -7.13
N ILE A 489 -3.94 -2.34 -6.81
CA ILE A 489 -4.53 -3.56 -6.23
C ILE A 489 -5.35 -3.29 -4.95
N TYR A 490 -4.95 -2.33 -4.11
CA TYR A 490 -5.68 -1.96 -2.90
C TYR A 490 -6.91 -1.09 -3.14
N PHE A 491 -7.20 -0.70 -4.38
CA PHE A 491 -8.47 -0.05 -4.74
C PHE A 491 -9.56 -1.07 -5.08
N GLN A 492 -9.19 -2.36 -5.12
CA GLN A 492 -10.11 -3.46 -5.46
C GLN A 492 -10.71 -4.14 -4.21
N PHE A 493 -10.22 -3.82 -2.99
CA PHE A 493 -10.63 -4.45 -1.73
C PHE A 493 -11.31 -3.50 -0.76
#